data_237be7b45db5a6208784b7b215aca0b9
#
_entry.id   237be7b45db5a6208784b7b215aca0b9
#
_cell.length_a   1.000
_cell.length_b   1.000
_cell.length_c   1.000
_cell.angle_alpha   90.00
_cell.angle_beta   90.00
_cell.angle_gamma   90.00
#
_symmetry.space_group_name_H-M   'P 1'
#
loop_
_entity.id
_entity.type
_entity.pdbx_description
1 polymer ?
#
loop_
_entity_poly.entity_id
_entity_poly.type
_entity_poly.pdbx_seq_one_letter_code
_entity_poly.pdbx_strand_id
1 'polypeptide(L)'
;GDVKKTLEQLKNALAGKTIGVQTGTIHQNFLESGDVGNVTVRKYKTQDEVNLDLASGRIDAALAAAVAFTDYAAKSKKDVVLVGPTFSGGAFGNGVGVGVRKGDNSNSIGKRDAKILKDFNSAINTARKKGIISKLAIKHFGFDASM
;
A
#
# COMPACT_ATOMS: atom_id res chain seq x y z
N GLY A 1 -10.82 -11.73 7.31
CA GLY A 1 -11.31 -12.47 6.14
C GLY A 1 -10.39 -13.65 5.81
N ASP A 2 -10.92 -14.66 5.15
CA ASP A 2 -10.14 -15.82 4.72
C ASP A 2 -9.19 -15.43 3.58
N VAL A 3 -7.91 -15.30 3.89
CA VAL A 3 -6.85 -14.91 2.95
C VAL A 3 -6.77 -15.87 1.75
N LYS A 4 -6.93 -17.19 1.99
CA LYS A 4 -6.94 -18.20 0.91
C LYS A 4 -8.08 -17.95 -0.09
N LYS A 5 -9.29 -17.74 0.41
CA LYS A 5 -10.47 -17.49 -0.43
C LYS A 5 -10.31 -16.20 -1.23
N THR A 6 -9.75 -15.15 -0.61
CA THR A 6 -9.48 -13.87 -1.28
C THR A 6 -8.45 -14.01 -2.39
N LEU A 7 -7.36 -14.76 -2.16
CA LEU A 7 -6.34 -15.03 -3.18
C LEU A 7 -6.90 -15.83 -4.36
N GLU A 8 -7.75 -16.84 -4.11
CA GLU A 8 -8.43 -17.60 -5.16
C GLU A 8 -9.35 -16.73 -6.02
N GLN A 9 -10.12 -15.85 -5.38
CA GLN A 9 -10.97 -14.88 -6.09
C GLN A 9 -10.15 -13.91 -6.95
N LEU A 10 -9.00 -13.43 -6.43
CA LEU A 10 -8.08 -12.58 -7.18
C LEU A 10 -7.49 -13.33 -8.37
N LYS A 11 -7.01 -14.55 -8.19
CA LYS A 11 -6.48 -15.38 -9.30
C LYS A 11 -7.47 -15.52 -10.43
N ASN A 12 -8.74 -15.83 -10.10
CA ASN A 12 -9.78 -16.00 -11.11
C ASN A 12 -10.13 -14.68 -11.82
N ALA A 13 -10.21 -13.58 -11.08
CA ALA A 13 -10.54 -12.27 -11.63
C ALA A 13 -9.43 -11.66 -12.49
N LEU A 14 -8.18 -11.97 -12.17
CA LEU A 14 -7.00 -11.41 -12.84
C LEU A 14 -6.36 -12.31 -13.89
N ALA A 15 -6.86 -13.54 -14.06
CA ALA A 15 -6.30 -14.51 -15.01
C ALA A 15 -6.22 -13.94 -16.44
N GLY A 16 -5.01 -13.98 -17.03
CA GLY A 16 -4.73 -13.47 -18.36
C GLY A 16 -4.74 -11.94 -18.50
N LYS A 17 -4.90 -11.19 -17.40
CA LYS A 17 -4.94 -9.73 -17.39
C LYS A 17 -3.55 -9.10 -17.33
N THR A 18 -3.45 -7.89 -17.84
CA THR A 18 -2.26 -7.04 -17.71
C THR A 18 -2.43 -6.13 -16.52
N ILE A 19 -1.57 -6.28 -15.52
CA ILE A 19 -1.61 -5.54 -14.25
C ILE A 19 -0.45 -4.57 -14.16
N GLY A 20 -0.76 -3.27 -14.05
CA GLY A 20 0.23 -2.22 -13.84
C GLY A 20 0.67 -2.11 -12.39
N VAL A 21 1.96 -1.85 -12.20
CA VAL A 21 2.54 -1.66 -10.86
C VAL A 21 3.74 -0.73 -10.89
N GLN A 22 3.91 0.05 -9.84
CA GLN A 22 5.11 0.87 -9.68
C GLN A 22 6.30 -0.01 -9.29
N THR A 23 7.42 0.18 -9.99
CA THR A 23 8.69 -0.54 -9.75
C THR A 23 9.23 -0.27 -8.34
N GLY A 24 9.87 -1.29 -7.74
CA GLY A 24 10.51 -1.17 -6.43
C GLY A 24 9.54 -1.19 -5.25
N THR A 25 8.28 -1.59 -5.47
CA THR A 25 7.27 -1.68 -4.42
C THR A 25 7.01 -3.13 -3.97
N ILE A 26 6.45 -3.28 -2.77
CA ILE A 26 5.97 -4.57 -2.28
C ILE A 26 4.86 -5.15 -3.18
N HIS A 27 4.10 -4.29 -3.86
CA HIS A 27 3.06 -4.68 -4.80
C HIS A 27 3.63 -5.35 -6.04
N GLN A 28 4.77 -4.86 -6.55
CA GLN A 28 5.50 -5.54 -7.63
C GLN A 28 5.94 -6.93 -7.18
N ASN A 29 6.58 -7.04 -6.02
CA ASN A 29 7.06 -8.32 -5.50
C ASN A 29 5.91 -9.33 -5.34
N PHE A 30 4.76 -8.88 -4.88
CA PHE A 30 3.57 -9.72 -4.74
C PHE A 30 3.03 -10.21 -6.10
N LEU A 31 2.96 -9.36 -7.11
CA LEU A 31 2.55 -9.78 -8.46
C LEU A 31 3.54 -10.77 -9.09
N GLU A 32 4.83 -10.59 -8.84
CA GLU A 32 5.90 -11.44 -9.38
C GLU A 32 6.11 -12.75 -8.57
N SER A 33 5.54 -12.87 -7.36
CA SER A 33 5.63 -14.10 -6.56
C SER A 33 4.86 -15.29 -7.17
N GLY A 34 3.94 -15.02 -8.10
CA GLY A 34 3.04 -16.03 -8.67
C GLY A 34 1.79 -16.30 -7.81
N ASP A 35 1.66 -15.67 -6.65
CA ASP A 35 0.51 -15.86 -5.75
C ASP A 35 -0.81 -15.39 -6.37
N VAL A 36 -0.76 -14.50 -7.36
CA VAL A 36 -1.94 -14.01 -8.10
C VAL A 36 -2.25 -14.81 -9.38
N GLY A 37 -1.49 -15.87 -9.65
CA GLY A 37 -1.69 -16.73 -10.81
C GLY A 37 -1.12 -16.16 -12.10
N ASN A 38 -1.74 -16.50 -13.26
CA ASN A 38 -1.26 -16.12 -14.57
C ASN A 38 -1.68 -14.70 -14.94
N VAL A 39 -0.82 -13.73 -14.63
CA VAL A 39 -0.99 -12.31 -14.96
C VAL A 39 0.22 -11.80 -15.75
N THR A 40 0.02 -10.81 -16.61
CA THR A 40 1.10 -10.05 -17.23
C THR A 40 1.41 -8.83 -16.37
N VAL A 41 2.59 -8.76 -15.76
CA VAL A 41 2.99 -7.63 -14.92
C VAL A 41 3.66 -6.55 -15.78
N ARG A 42 3.06 -5.35 -15.82
CA ARG A 42 3.63 -4.19 -16.49
C ARG A 42 4.17 -3.19 -15.47
N LYS A 43 5.48 -2.94 -15.51
CA LYS A 43 6.21 -2.12 -14.54
C LYS A 43 6.36 -0.68 -15.03
N TYR A 44 6.16 0.28 -14.12
CA TYR A 44 6.26 1.71 -14.37
C TYR A 44 7.18 2.38 -13.35
N LYS A 45 7.77 3.50 -13.70
CA LYS A 45 8.63 4.26 -12.79
C LYS A 45 7.82 5.01 -11.72
N THR A 46 6.64 5.47 -12.09
CA THR A 46 5.77 6.26 -11.20
C THR A 46 4.35 5.72 -11.16
N GLN A 47 3.63 6.02 -10.08
CA GLN A 47 2.22 5.70 -9.97
C GLN A 47 1.36 6.46 -10.99
N ASP A 48 1.76 7.68 -11.36
CA ASP A 48 1.05 8.48 -12.35
C ASP A 48 1.06 7.83 -13.74
N GLU A 49 2.18 7.22 -14.13
CA GLU A 49 2.26 6.43 -15.38
C GLU A 49 1.32 5.22 -15.34
N VAL A 50 1.23 4.51 -14.21
CA VAL A 50 0.26 3.43 -14.00
C VAL A 50 -1.17 3.94 -14.19
N ASN A 51 -1.48 5.07 -13.55
CA ASN A 51 -2.81 5.67 -13.59
C ASN A 51 -3.21 6.08 -15.02
N LEU A 52 -2.29 6.66 -15.79
CA LEU A 52 -2.52 7.05 -17.19
C LEU A 52 -2.80 5.84 -18.08
N ASP A 53 -2.03 4.77 -17.92
CA ASP A 53 -2.21 3.55 -18.72
C ASP A 53 -3.49 2.81 -18.33
N LEU A 54 -3.87 2.85 -17.06
CA LEU A 54 -5.14 2.30 -16.59
C LEU A 54 -6.34 3.06 -17.19
N ALA A 55 -6.33 4.39 -17.10
CA ALA A 55 -7.41 5.22 -17.63
C ALA A 55 -7.54 5.13 -19.16
N SER A 56 -6.44 4.92 -19.86
CA SER A 56 -6.44 4.75 -21.32
C SER A 56 -6.73 3.32 -21.79
N GLY A 57 -6.96 2.38 -20.88
CA GLY A 57 -7.24 0.97 -21.22
C GLY A 57 -6.04 0.20 -21.74
N ARG A 58 -4.80 0.71 -21.57
CA ARG A 58 -3.58 -0.02 -21.96
C ARG A 58 -3.16 -1.11 -20.98
N ILE A 59 -3.72 -1.09 -19.79
CA ILE A 59 -3.67 -2.15 -18.77
C ILE A 59 -5.08 -2.40 -18.25
N ASP A 60 -5.34 -3.63 -17.82
CA ASP A 60 -6.67 -4.05 -17.35
C ASP A 60 -6.94 -3.65 -15.90
N ALA A 61 -5.89 -3.64 -15.07
CA ALA A 61 -5.97 -3.29 -13.67
C ALA A 61 -4.61 -2.77 -13.16
N ALA A 62 -4.60 -2.23 -11.95
CA ALA A 62 -3.37 -1.80 -11.29
C ALA A 62 -3.40 -2.21 -9.81
N LEU A 63 -2.22 -2.51 -9.25
CA LEU A 63 -2.06 -2.84 -7.84
C LEU A 63 -1.19 -1.81 -7.14
N ALA A 64 -1.75 -1.16 -6.12
CA ALA A 64 -1.05 -0.22 -5.26
C ALA A 64 -1.73 -0.14 -3.88
N ALA A 65 -1.16 0.63 -2.96
CA ALA A 65 -1.85 0.94 -1.72
C ALA A 65 -3.17 1.67 -1.99
N ALA A 66 -4.24 1.30 -1.30
CA ALA A 66 -5.57 1.90 -1.49
C ALA A 66 -5.54 3.44 -1.41
N VAL A 67 -4.75 4.00 -0.50
CA VAL A 67 -4.57 5.45 -0.34
C VAL A 67 -4.00 6.13 -1.59
N ALA A 68 -3.19 5.44 -2.40
CA ALA A 68 -2.63 6.00 -3.63
C ALA A 68 -3.69 6.14 -4.74
N PHE A 69 -4.74 5.33 -4.70
CA PHE A 69 -5.83 5.37 -5.67
C PHE A 69 -7.01 6.24 -5.24
N THR A 70 -7.18 6.52 -3.94
CA THR A 70 -8.37 7.22 -3.43
C THR A 70 -8.56 8.57 -4.13
N ASP A 71 -7.51 9.39 -4.16
CA ASP A 71 -7.57 10.71 -4.80
C ASP A 71 -7.73 10.62 -6.32
N TYR A 72 -7.07 9.65 -6.95
CA TYR A 72 -7.15 9.45 -8.39
C TYR A 72 -8.54 8.96 -8.81
N ALA A 73 -9.08 7.96 -8.14
CA ALA A 73 -10.43 7.44 -8.40
C ALA A 73 -11.51 8.52 -8.21
N ALA A 74 -11.36 9.37 -7.18
CA ALA A 74 -12.27 10.50 -6.96
C ALA A 74 -12.24 11.54 -8.09
N LYS A 75 -11.07 11.77 -8.71
CA LYS A 75 -10.85 12.73 -9.79
C LYS A 75 -11.15 12.17 -11.18
N SER A 76 -11.06 10.87 -11.38
CA SER A 76 -11.19 10.22 -12.69
C SER A 76 -12.63 10.10 -13.21
N LYS A 77 -13.61 10.72 -12.55
CA LYS A 77 -15.03 10.76 -12.96
C LYS A 77 -15.63 9.38 -13.30
N LYS A 78 -15.24 8.35 -12.56
CA LYS A 78 -15.71 6.95 -12.69
C LYS A 78 -15.03 6.09 -13.77
N ASP A 79 -14.02 6.59 -14.46
CA ASP A 79 -13.28 5.77 -15.42
C ASP A 79 -12.43 4.69 -14.72
N VAL A 80 -12.10 4.92 -13.45
CA VAL A 80 -11.34 3.99 -12.59
C VAL A 80 -12.05 3.82 -11.26
N VAL A 81 -12.18 2.58 -10.80
CA VAL A 81 -12.79 2.24 -9.51
C VAL A 81 -11.84 1.41 -8.65
N LEU A 82 -11.89 1.64 -7.36
CA LEU A 82 -11.19 0.79 -6.39
C LEU A 82 -12.04 -0.46 -6.14
N VAL A 83 -11.46 -1.64 -6.35
CA VAL A 83 -12.16 -2.91 -6.20
C VAL A 83 -11.42 -3.85 -5.26
N GLY A 84 -12.15 -4.79 -4.69
CA GLY A 84 -11.63 -5.81 -3.78
C GLY A 84 -11.51 -5.35 -2.33
N PRO A 85 -11.30 -6.30 -1.41
CA PRO A 85 -11.07 -5.99 -0.01
C PRO A 85 -9.67 -5.38 0.19
N THR A 86 -9.53 -4.52 1.19
CA THR A 86 -8.22 -4.16 1.71
C THR A 86 -7.64 -5.36 2.46
N PHE A 87 -6.36 -5.64 2.25
CA PHE A 87 -5.65 -6.70 2.95
C PHE A 87 -4.28 -6.23 3.41
N SER A 88 -3.80 -6.81 4.51
CA SER A 88 -2.51 -6.55 5.11
C SER A 88 -1.90 -7.87 5.60
N GLY A 89 -0.66 -7.85 6.01
CA GLY A 89 0.06 -9.04 6.43
C GLY A 89 0.77 -9.75 5.27
N GLY A 90 1.46 -10.84 5.55
CA GLY A 90 2.23 -11.57 4.55
C GLY A 90 3.20 -10.67 3.79
N ALA A 91 3.16 -10.70 2.47
CA ALA A 91 4.01 -9.90 1.59
C ALA A 91 3.81 -8.37 1.76
N PHE A 92 2.67 -7.93 2.29
CA PHE A 92 2.34 -6.51 2.49
C PHE A 92 2.73 -5.98 3.87
N GLY A 93 3.23 -6.85 4.77
CA GLY A 93 3.62 -6.47 6.12
C GLY A 93 2.45 -5.97 6.98
N ASN A 94 2.78 -5.42 8.13
CA ASN A 94 1.80 -5.00 9.14
C ASN A 94 1.39 -3.52 9.03
N GLY A 95 1.66 -2.88 7.89
CA GLY A 95 1.32 -1.49 7.64
C GLY A 95 2.52 -0.61 7.31
N VAL A 96 2.33 0.71 7.37
CA VAL A 96 3.34 1.72 7.08
C VAL A 96 4.08 2.12 8.36
N GLY A 97 5.40 2.21 8.29
CA GLY A 97 6.26 2.63 9.39
C GLY A 97 7.11 3.84 9.04
N VAL A 98 7.61 4.53 10.07
CA VAL A 98 8.62 5.57 9.93
C VAL A 98 10.01 4.91 9.99
N GLY A 99 10.79 5.08 8.91
CA GLY A 99 12.18 4.64 8.88
C GLY A 99 13.08 5.66 9.58
N VAL A 100 13.81 5.23 10.60
CA VAL A 100 14.86 6.02 11.24
C VAL A 100 16.18 5.25 11.20
N ARG A 101 17.29 5.97 11.26
CA ARG A 101 18.60 5.33 11.35
C ARG A 101 18.68 4.51 12.64
N LYS A 102 19.28 3.31 12.54
CA LYS A 102 19.47 2.47 13.72
C LYS A 102 20.41 3.18 14.69
N GLY A 103 19.86 3.54 15.84
CA GLY A 103 20.61 4.14 16.94
C GLY A 103 21.19 3.07 17.87
N ASP A 104 22.28 3.42 18.50
CA ASP A 104 22.92 2.68 19.58
C ASP A 104 23.38 3.64 20.68
N ASN A 105 24.02 3.12 21.72
CA ASN A 105 24.54 3.94 22.82
C ASN A 105 26.05 4.22 22.72
N SER A 106 26.68 3.91 21.59
CA SER A 106 28.12 3.98 21.42
C SER A 106 28.67 5.42 21.40
N ASN A 107 27.90 6.37 20.84
CA ASN A 107 28.30 7.76 20.71
C ASN A 107 27.09 8.72 20.73
N SER A 108 27.32 10.03 20.61
CA SER A 108 26.27 11.04 20.64
C SER A 108 25.25 10.90 19.52
N ILE A 109 25.67 10.48 18.33
CA ILE A 109 24.79 10.27 17.16
C ILE A 109 23.89 9.05 17.40
N GLY A 110 24.48 7.93 17.84
CA GLY A 110 23.72 6.72 18.15
C GLY A 110 22.68 6.94 19.25
N LYS A 111 23.04 7.65 20.32
CA LYS A 111 22.11 8.04 21.41
C LYS A 111 20.96 8.91 20.90
N ARG A 112 21.26 9.90 20.05
CA ARG A 112 20.24 10.76 19.41
C ARG A 112 19.28 9.92 18.58
N ASP A 113 19.80 9.03 17.72
CA ASP A 113 19.00 8.23 16.80
C ASP A 113 18.12 7.22 17.59
N ALA A 114 18.64 6.64 18.67
CA ALA A 114 17.87 5.80 19.59
C ALA A 114 16.75 6.59 20.28
N LYS A 115 17.02 7.83 20.67
CA LYS A 115 16.00 8.73 21.26
C LYS A 115 14.91 9.07 20.24
N ILE A 116 15.27 9.36 18.98
CA ILE A 116 14.32 9.65 17.91
C ILE A 116 13.36 8.47 17.70
N LEU A 117 13.88 7.24 17.64
CA LEU A 117 13.05 6.04 17.53
C LEU A 117 12.02 5.93 18.68
N LYS A 118 12.50 6.15 19.93
CA LYS A 118 11.63 6.10 21.11
C LYS A 118 10.55 7.18 21.06
N ASP A 119 10.90 8.40 20.68
CA ASP A 119 9.98 9.53 20.62
C ASP A 119 8.91 9.32 19.54
N PHE A 120 9.28 8.85 18.35
CA PHE A 120 8.33 8.50 17.29
C PHE A 120 7.37 7.38 17.71
N ASN A 121 7.87 6.30 18.29
CA ASN A 121 7.03 5.20 18.77
C ASN A 121 6.04 5.68 19.85
N SER A 122 6.48 6.53 20.77
CA SER A 122 5.63 7.12 21.81
C SER A 122 4.54 8.01 21.21
N ALA A 123 4.90 8.86 20.25
CA ALA A 123 3.97 9.75 19.56
C ALA A 123 2.92 8.96 18.76
N ILE A 124 3.34 7.95 17.99
CA ILE A 124 2.44 7.09 17.23
C ILE A 124 1.47 6.34 18.14
N ASN A 125 1.98 5.76 19.24
CA ASN A 125 1.14 5.06 20.20
C ASN A 125 0.12 6.00 20.87
N THR A 126 0.52 7.22 21.17
CA THR A 126 -0.36 8.23 21.73
C THR A 126 -1.44 8.64 20.73
N ALA A 127 -1.06 8.87 19.46
CA ALA A 127 -1.98 9.22 18.39
C ALA A 127 -2.99 8.10 18.11
N ARG A 128 -2.55 6.83 18.15
CA ARG A 128 -3.44 5.67 18.04
C ARG A 128 -4.43 5.61 19.19
N LYS A 129 -3.96 5.68 20.45
CA LYS A 129 -4.83 5.63 21.65
C LYS A 129 -5.86 6.75 21.67
N LYS A 130 -5.53 7.92 21.15
CA LYS A 130 -6.44 9.07 21.06
C LYS A 130 -7.34 9.04 19.82
N GLY A 131 -7.26 8.02 18.96
CA GLY A 131 -8.03 7.92 17.71
C GLY A 131 -7.67 8.98 16.67
N ILE A 132 -6.55 9.67 16.81
CA ILE A 132 -6.13 10.75 15.91
C ILE A 132 -5.84 10.18 14.52
N ILE A 133 -5.13 9.04 14.45
CA ILE A 133 -4.77 8.42 13.17
C ILE A 133 -6.03 7.96 12.43
N SER A 134 -6.96 7.27 13.11
CA SER A 134 -8.23 6.85 12.54
C SER A 134 -9.04 8.05 12.03
N LYS A 135 -9.19 9.10 12.84
CA LYS A 135 -9.91 10.32 12.44
C LYS A 135 -9.31 10.98 11.20
N LEU A 136 -7.98 11.07 11.12
CA LEU A 136 -7.31 11.63 9.95
C LEU A 136 -7.44 10.71 8.73
N ALA A 137 -7.31 9.40 8.90
CA ALA A 137 -7.49 8.44 7.82
C ALA A 137 -8.90 8.55 7.20
N ILE A 138 -9.93 8.53 8.01
CA ILE A 138 -11.31 8.69 7.55
C ILE A 138 -11.51 10.03 6.85
N LYS A 139 -10.97 11.13 7.42
CA LYS A 139 -11.08 12.47 6.82
C LYS A 139 -10.45 12.56 5.45
N HIS A 140 -9.25 11.98 5.26
CA HIS A 140 -8.46 12.17 4.04
C HIS A 140 -8.62 11.05 3.01
N PHE A 141 -8.94 9.82 3.44
CA PHE A 141 -9.03 8.66 2.56
C PHE A 141 -10.45 8.08 2.46
N GLY A 142 -11.39 8.53 3.31
CA GLY A 142 -12.76 8.01 3.35
C GLY A 142 -12.91 6.66 4.05
N PHE A 143 -11.83 6.07 4.57
CA PHE A 143 -11.83 4.82 5.33
C PHE A 143 -10.76 4.83 6.43
N ASP A 144 -10.91 3.95 7.42
CA ASP A 144 -9.93 3.82 8.51
C ASP A 144 -8.73 2.98 8.06
N ALA A 145 -7.61 3.64 7.80
CA ALA A 145 -6.33 3.03 7.45
C ALA A 145 -5.41 2.77 8.66
N SER A 146 -5.93 2.91 9.90
CA SER A 146 -5.13 2.77 11.12
C SER A 146 -5.09 1.36 11.69
N MET A 147 -5.82 0.43 11.10
CA MET A 147 -5.91 -0.97 11.54
C MET A 147 -4.72 -1.79 11.10
#